data_67c9de629dfb728b3d7839383d2d1659
#
_entry.id   67c9de629dfb728b3d7839383d2d1659
#
_cell.length_a   1.000
_cell.length_b   1.000
_cell.length_c   1.000
_cell.angle_alpha   90.00
_cell.angle_beta   90.00
_cell.angle_gamma   90.00
#
_symmetry.space_group_name_H-M   'P 1'
#
loop_
_entity.id
_entity.type
_entity.pdbx_description
1 polymer ?
#
loop_
_entity_poly.entity_id
_entity_poly.type
_entity_poly.pdbx_seq_one_letter_code
_entity_poly.pdbx_strand_id
1 'polypeptide(L)'
;MKKVLSLPITLWFCLSCFIAGAQSNVLTGIIKDSANGKPLAGVSVFLNGTSKGTVSRNDGSFVLQGFPQGRYQLIISAIGYANYLTEINSHNLPPSLKISLSTAADELAAITVEPYLKDGWSKYGKTFLQYFIGTTENASSCTIKNKNVLRFHFSLKSNRLSVTAIEPLLIENKALGYELEYRLERFVCDFASHIVSYYGYPLFRDMPVDYDVKKKKWETNRQLAYMGSMMHFMRSLYSHSLREEGFLVKYKVPVPNIEKKRVKEIYQPNITPNDSIPIDTLHHYWEVLREPDYFLQTVTYPDGLLTIQADQTRVMFFNDDCTVIYGNPKRGIAYTESSIRLMNQRPIAIDENGSYYPQAEVLSLQNWSITQNISNLLPRDYNISAPF
;
A
#
# COMPACT_ATOMS: atom_id res chain seq x y z
N MET A 1 -51.03 40.15 40.76
CA MET A 1 -49.82 39.30 40.75
C MET A 1 -49.80 38.51 39.46
N LYS A 2 -49.07 38.94 38.45
CA LYS A 2 -48.95 38.23 37.17
C LYS A 2 -47.62 37.45 37.22
N LYS A 3 -47.66 36.11 37.20
CA LYS A 3 -46.47 35.27 37.04
C LYS A 3 -46.13 35.20 35.57
N VAL A 4 -44.99 35.74 35.21
CA VAL A 4 -44.37 35.60 33.88
C VAL A 4 -43.67 34.24 33.84
N LEU A 5 -44.10 33.37 32.94
CA LEU A 5 -43.50 32.06 32.67
C LEU A 5 -42.31 32.25 31.70
N SER A 6 -41.10 32.21 32.21
CA SER A 6 -39.89 32.20 31.40
C SER A 6 -39.60 30.79 30.89
N LEU A 7 -39.93 30.53 29.63
CA LEU A 7 -39.50 29.30 28.92
C LEU A 7 -38.02 29.39 28.60
N PRO A 8 -37.21 28.36 28.80
CA PRO A 8 -35.77 28.43 28.56
C PRO A 8 -35.47 28.34 27.05
N ILE A 9 -34.90 29.42 26.52
CA ILE A 9 -34.37 29.58 25.17
C ILE A 9 -33.15 28.65 24.91
N THR A 10 -32.70 27.93 25.95
CA THR A 10 -31.50 27.05 25.90
C THR A 10 -31.72 25.72 25.18
N LEU A 11 -32.92 25.33 24.81
CA LEU A 11 -33.18 24.03 24.14
C LEU A 11 -33.11 24.07 22.61
N TRP A 12 -33.01 25.25 22.02
CA TRP A 12 -32.98 25.40 20.54
C TRP A 12 -31.59 25.49 19.94
N PHE A 13 -30.55 25.61 20.77
CA PHE A 13 -29.15 25.72 20.29
C PHE A 13 -28.45 24.37 20.16
N CYS A 14 -28.98 23.29 20.69
CA CYS A 14 -28.40 21.95 20.62
C CYS A 14 -28.86 21.10 19.42
N LEU A 15 -29.78 21.56 18.58
CA LEU A 15 -30.30 20.76 17.47
C LEU A 15 -29.73 21.13 16.09
N SER A 16 -28.82 22.11 16.03
CA SER A 16 -28.23 22.58 14.77
C SER A 16 -26.83 22.01 14.45
N CYS A 17 -26.34 21.01 15.20
CA CYS A 17 -24.96 20.54 15.07
C CYS A 17 -24.77 19.15 14.48
N PHE A 18 -25.71 18.55 13.75
CA PHE A 18 -25.48 17.26 13.10
C PHE A 18 -26.04 17.15 11.68
N ILE A 19 -25.74 18.13 10.83
CA ILE A 19 -25.69 17.87 9.40
C ILE A 19 -24.25 18.10 8.96
N ALA A 20 -23.33 17.27 9.43
CA ALA A 20 -22.12 16.99 8.71
C ALA A 20 -22.54 16.16 7.49
N GLY A 21 -23.05 16.84 6.46
CA GLY A 21 -23.26 16.24 5.16
C GLY A 21 -21.91 15.67 4.73
N ALA A 22 -21.81 14.36 4.66
CA ALA A 22 -20.70 13.71 4.01
C ALA A 22 -20.64 14.30 2.59
N GLN A 23 -19.78 15.30 2.36
CA GLN A 23 -19.50 15.80 1.01
C GLN A 23 -18.94 14.63 0.24
N SER A 24 -19.79 13.98 -0.55
CA SER A 24 -19.34 12.92 -1.43
C SER A 24 -18.53 13.57 -2.54
N ASN A 25 -17.23 13.24 -2.58
CA ASN A 25 -16.36 13.70 -3.64
C ASN A 25 -16.91 13.22 -4.99
N VAL A 26 -16.89 14.10 -5.99
CA VAL A 26 -17.33 13.82 -7.35
C VAL A 26 -16.21 14.20 -8.31
N LEU A 27 -15.76 13.24 -9.10
CA LEU A 27 -14.79 13.43 -10.18
C LEU A 27 -15.47 13.18 -11.52
N THR A 28 -15.34 14.11 -12.44
CA THR A 28 -15.89 14.00 -13.80
C THR A 28 -14.79 14.06 -14.85
N GLY A 29 -15.06 13.54 -16.04
CA GLY A 29 -14.12 13.66 -17.15
C GLY A 29 -14.66 13.11 -18.45
N ILE A 30 -13.83 13.24 -19.50
CA ILE A 30 -14.11 12.72 -20.85
C ILE A 30 -12.87 11.95 -21.31
N ILE A 31 -13.10 10.75 -21.87
CA ILE A 31 -12.07 9.87 -22.37
C ILE A 31 -12.19 9.76 -23.89
N LYS A 32 -11.06 9.93 -24.57
CA LYS A 32 -10.97 9.86 -26.04
C LYS A 32 -9.82 8.97 -26.46
N ASP A 33 -9.93 8.44 -27.64
CA ASP A 33 -8.83 7.78 -28.35
C ASP A 33 -7.80 8.84 -28.78
N SER A 34 -6.53 8.63 -28.50
CA SER A 34 -5.46 9.59 -28.82
C SER A 34 -5.18 9.73 -30.28
N ALA A 35 -5.42 8.65 -31.07
CA ALA A 35 -5.11 8.62 -32.52
C ALA A 35 -6.14 9.37 -33.37
N ASN A 36 -7.43 9.32 -33.00
CA ASN A 36 -8.51 9.86 -33.83
C ASN A 36 -9.44 10.86 -33.11
N GLY A 37 -9.23 11.08 -31.80
CA GLY A 37 -10.00 12.01 -30.98
C GLY A 37 -11.45 11.58 -30.69
N LYS A 38 -11.86 10.37 -31.08
CA LYS A 38 -13.21 9.85 -30.83
C LYS A 38 -13.43 9.52 -29.38
N PRO A 39 -14.63 9.73 -28.84
CA PRO A 39 -14.96 9.33 -27.46
C PRO A 39 -14.88 7.80 -27.31
N LEU A 40 -14.39 7.35 -26.17
CA LEU A 40 -14.29 5.94 -25.82
C LEU A 40 -15.35 5.57 -24.80
N ALA A 41 -16.29 4.71 -25.20
CA ALA A 41 -17.30 4.12 -24.33
C ALA A 41 -16.78 2.84 -23.66
N GLY A 42 -17.34 2.50 -22.49
CA GLY A 42 -17.02 1.23 -21.80
C GLY A 42 -15.64 1.20 -21.14
N VAL A 43 -14.98 2.34 -21.02
CA VAL A 43 -13.68 2.44 -20.34
C VAL A 43 -13.88 2.37 -18.83
N SER A 44 -13.16 1.49 -18.15
CA SER A 44 -13.15 1.38 -16.70
C SER A 44 -12.37 2.53 -16.08
N VAL A 45 -12.98 3.25 -15.13
CA VAL A 45 -12.40 4.37 -14.38
C VAL A 45 -12.56 4.06 -12.90
N PHE A 46 -11.47 3.89 -12.15
CA PHE A 46 -11.56 3.49 -10.75
C PHE A 46 -10.39 3.98 -9.92
N LEU A 47 -10.59 4.03 -8.60
CA LEU A 47 -9.54 4.33 -7.63
C LEU A 47 -8.84 3.03 -7.22
N ASN A 48 -7.53 2.99 -7.44
CA ASN A 48 -6.71 1.81 -7.15
C ASN A 48 -6.90 1.30 -5.72
N GLY A 49 -7.24 0.01 -5.61
CA GLY A 49 -7.37 -0.66 -4.33
C GLY A 49 -8.63 -0.30 -3.56
N THR A 50 -9.66 0.25 -4.19
CA THR A 50 -10.93 0.62 -3.55
C THR A 50 -12.12 -0.11 -4.15
N SER A 51 -13.31 0.09 -3.57
CA SER A 51 -14.58 -0.31 -4.16
C SER A 51 -15.17 0.74 -5.13
N LYS A 52 -14.46 1.84 -5.39
CA LYS A 52 -14.96 2.99 -6.15
C LYS A 52 -14.50 2.94 -7.59
N GLY A 53 -15.47 2.73 -8.47
CA GLY A 53 -15.25 2.69 -9.91
C GLY A 53 -16.52 3.04 -10.69
N THR A 54 -16.34 3.39 -11.95
CA THR A 54 -17.39 3.70 -12.91
C THR A 54 -16.93 3.30 -14.32
N VAL A 55 -17.82 3.41 -15.29
CA VAL A 55 -17.52 3.12 -16.70
C VAL A 55 -17.91 4.34 -17.53
N SER A 56 -17.12 4.66 -18.57
CA SER A 56 -17.45 5.77 -19.48
C SER A 56 -18.68 5.47 -20.32
N ARG A 57 -19.46 6.51 -20.58
CA ARG A 57 -20.68 6.49 -21.40
C ARG A 57 -20.33 6.51 -22.89
N ASN A 58 -21.35 6.44 -23.76
CA ASN A 58 -21.16 6.45 -25.23
C ASN A 58 -20.49 7.71 -25.75
N ASP A 59 -20.63 8.84 -25.07
CA ASP A 59 -19.98 10.11 -25.38
C ASP A 59 -18.58 10.25 -24.75
N GLY A 60 -18.05 9.18 -24.15
CA GLY A 60 -16.78 9.13 -23.45
C GLY A 60 -16.80 9.78 -22.07
N SER A 61 -17.91 10.35 -21.63
CA SER A 61 -18.02 11.00 -20.31
C SER A 61 -18.06 9.97 -19.18
N PHE A 62 -17.53 10.32 -18.01
CA PHE A 62 -17.67 9.54 -16.78
C PHE A 62 -17.94 10.42 -15.58
N VAL A 63 -18.56 9.81 -14.57
CA VAL A 63 -18.78 10.39 -13.24
C VAL A 63 -18.39 9.34 -12.19
N LEU A 64 -17.38 9.64 -11.39
CA LEU A 64 -16.95 8.83 -10.25
C LEU A 64 -17.27 9.59 -8.97
N GLN A 65 -18.02 8.96 -8.07
CA GLN A 65 -18.54 9.62 -6.88
C GLN A 65 -18.53 8.72 -5.65
N GLY A 66 -18.71 9.32 -4.47
CA GLY A 66 -18.89 8.57 -3.23
C GLY A 66 -17.60 7.95 -2.69
N PHE A 67 -16.44 8.53 -2.97
CA PHE A 67 -15.18 8.09 -2.38
C PHE A 67 -14.78 9.00 -1.21
N PRO A 68 -14.10 8.44 -0.18
CA PRO A 68 -13.65 9.20 0.97
C PRO A 68 -12.62 10.27 0.62
N GLN A 69 -12.28 11.10 1.60
CA GLN A 69 -11.17 12.04 1.51
C GLN A 69 -9.84 11.27 1.45
N GLY A 70 -8.84 11.85 0.77
CA GLY A 70 -7.51 11.27 0.65
C GLY A 70 -6.87 11.43 -0.73
N ARG A 71 -5.66 10.90 -0.86
CA ARG A 71 -4.94 10.78 -2.14
C ARG A 71 -5.22 9.42 -2.74
N TYR A 72 -5.46 9.39 -4.03
CA TYR A 72 -5.76 8.17 -4.77
C TYR A 72 -5.01 8.13 -6.09
N GLN A 73 -4.64 6.95 -6.50
CA GLN A 73 -4.23 6.68 -7.86
C GLN A 73 -5.49 6.33 -8.66
N LEU A 74 -5.83 7.19 -9.63
CA LEU A 74 -6.92 6.97 -10.56
C LEU A 74 -6.40 6.13 -11.72
N ILE A 75 -7.08 5.03 -11.99
CA ILE A 75 -6.77 4.10 -13.09
C ILE A 75 -7.86 4.22 -14.13
N ILE A 76 -7.46 4.44 -15.38
CA ILE A 76 -8.33 4.42 -16.53
C ILE A 76 -7.83 3.35 -17.48
N SER A 77 -8.68 2.40 -17.83
CA SER A 77 -8.26 1.21 -18.55
C SER A 77 -9.35 0.69 -19.47
N ALA A 78 -8.95 0.35 -20.68
CA ALA A 78 -9.79 -0.30 -21.68
C ALA A 78 -9.02 -1.42 -22.40
N ILE A 79 -9.74 -2.45 -22.87
CA ILE A 79 -9.11 -3.55 -23.61
C ILE A 79 -8.52 -2.98 -24.92
N GLY A 80 -7.26 -3.31 -25.20
CA GLY A 80 -6.54 -2.83 -26.39
C GLY A 80 -5.86 -1.47 -26.22
N TYR A 81 -6.03 -0.79 -25.08
CA TYR A 81 -5.39 0.47 -24.76
C TYR A 81 -4.40 0.31 -23.61
N ALA A 82 -3.39 1.17 -23.58
CA ALA A 82 -2.50 1.31 -22.45
C ALA A 82 -3.26 1.88 -21.23
N ASN A 83 -2.89 1.41 -20.02
CA ASN A 83 -3.48 1.93 -18.80
C ASN A 83 -3.01 3.37 -18.56
N TYR A 84 -3.95 4.30 -18.37
CA TYR A 84 -3.64 5.66 -17.97
C TYR A 84 -3.74 5.79 -16.45
N LEU A 85 -2.67 6.29 -15.83
CA LEU A 85 -2.55 6.45 -14.39
C LEU A 85 -2.33 7.91 -14.06
N THR A 86 -3.07 8.42 -13.09
CA THR A 86 -2.85 9.76 -12.54
C THR A 86 -3.17 9.77 -11.05
N GLU A 87 -2.49 10.64 -10.31
CA GLU A 87 -2.83 10.89 -8.92
C GLU A 87 -3.91 11.96 -8.81
N ILE A 88 -4.85 11.75 -7.92
CA ILE A 88 -5.86 12.72 -7.54
C ILE A 88 -5.85 12.92 -6.02
N ASN A 89 -6.12 14.15 -5.61
CA ASN A 89 -6.34 14.50 -4.21
C ASN A 89 -7.78 15.01 -4.06
N SER A 90 -8.57 14.33 -3.24
CA SER A 90 -9.97 14.69 -3.04
C SER A 90 -10.20 16.08 -2.46
N HIS A 91 -9.20 16.66 -1.77
CA HIS A 91 -9.25 18.03 -1.27
C HIS A 91 -9.09 19.09 -2.37
N ASN A 92 -8.58 18.68 -3.53
CA ASN A 92 -8.34 19.59 -4.67
C ASN A 92 -8.58 18.84 -5.99
N LEU A 93 -9.84 18.49 -6.24
CA LEU A 93 -10.24 17.81 -7.48
C LEU A 93 -10.26 18.80 -8.64
N PRO A 94 -9.74 18.40 -9.83
CA PRO A 94 -9.92 19.19 -11.04
C PRO A 94 -11.42 19.26 -11.42
N PRO A 95 -11.87 20.38 -12.02
CA PRO A 95 -13.28 20.51 -12.43
C PRO A 95 -13.75 19.41 -13.39
N SER A 96 -12.88 18.97 -14.29
CA SER A 96 -13.10 17.86 -15.20
C SER A 96 -11.77 17.37 -15.79
N LEU A 97 -11.61 16.06 -15.89
CA LEU A 97 -10.45 15.44 -16.52
C LEU A 97 -10.66 15.28 -18.04
N LYS A 98 -9.64 15.59 -18.82
CA LYS A 98 -9.57 15.29 -20.26
C LYS A 98 -8.48 14.26 -20.47
N ILE A 99 -8.87 13.05 -20.88
CA ILE A 99 -7.99 11.90 -20.98
C ILE A 99 -7.96 11.40 -22.39
N SER A 100 -6.75 11.15 -22.90
CA SER A 100 -6.52 10.51 -24.21
C SER A 100 -5.80 9.19 -23.99
N LEU A 101 -6.39 8.07 -24.40
CA LEU A 101 -5.79 6.75 -24.29
C LEU A 101 -5.07 6.38 -25.58
N SER A 102 -3.83 5.91 -25.44
CA SER A 102 -3.02 5.33 -26.53
C SER A 102 -3.31 3.83 -26.65
N THR A 103 -3.19 3.28 -27.85
CA THR A 103 -3.33 1.83 -28.01
C THR A 103 -2.16 1.08 -27.35
N ALA A 104 -2.41 -0.12 -26.85
CA ALA A 104 -1.37 -0.95 -26.21
C ALA A 104 -0.24 -1.31 -27.21
N ALA A 105 -0.52 -1.37 -28.50
CA ALA A 105 0.46 -1.63 -29.55
C ALA A 105 1.48 -0.50 -29.69
N ASP A 106 1.09 0.75 -29.48
CA ASP A 106 1.99 1.91 -29.56
C ASP A 106 3.03 1.92 -28.43
N GLU A 107 2.69 1.37 -27.26
CA GLU A 107 3.64 1.24 -26.14
C GLU A 107 4.53 -0.01 -26.25
N LEU A 108 4.02 -1.12 -26.82
CA LEU A 108 4.75 -2.39 -26.94
C LEU A 108 5.84 -2.36 -28.03
N ALA A 109 5.84 -1.38 -28.91
CA ALA A 109 6.87 -1.25 -29.97
C ALA A 109 8.30 -1.06 -29.43
N ALA A 110 8.47 -0.80 -28.13
CA ALA A 110 9.76 -0.59 -27.47
C ALA A 110 10.26 -1.78 -26.63
N ILE A 111 9.49 -2.87 -26.48
CA ILE A 111 9.85 -4.00 -25.60
C ILE A 111 9.99 -5.28 -26.42
N THR A 112 11.17 -5.91 -26.38
CA THR A 112 11.40 -7.25 -26.91
C THR A 112 10.50 -8.24 -26.17
N VAL A 113 9.43 -8.70 -26.82
CA VAL A 113 8.49 -9.68 -26.23
C VAL A 113 9.16 -11.05 -26.26
N GLU A 114 9.64 -11.51 -25.11
CA GLU A 114 10.02 -12.92 -24.97
C GLU A 114 8.76 -13.80 -25.17
N PRO A 115 8.86 -14.92 -25.92
CA PRO A 115 7.71 -15.79 -26.14
C PRO A 115 7.22 -16.37 -24.80
N TYR A 116 5.92 -16.36 -24.58
CA TYR A 116 5.33 -16.97 -23.37
C TYR A 116 5.26 -18.49 -23.48
N LEU A 117 5.31 -19.18 -22.35
CA LEU A 117 5.21 -20.63 -22.26
C LEU A 117 3.76 -21.08 -22.49
N LYS A 118 3.53 -21.92 -23.53
CA LYS A 118 2.19 -22.46 -23.85
C LYS A 118 1.62 -23.31 -22.70
N ASP A 119 2.47 -24.02 -21.99
CA ASP A 119 2.17 -24.87 -20.82
C ASP A 119 2.45 -24.18 -19.46
N GLY A 120 2.61 -22.85 -19.47
CA GLY A 120 3.03 -22.07 -18.32
C GLY A 120 2.13 -22.26 -17.08
N TRP A 121 0.81 -22.35 -17.28
CA TRP A 121 -0.12 -22.61 -16.17
C TRP A 121 0.09 -23.99 -15.57
N SER A 122 0.28 -25.03 -16.35
CA SER A 122 0.49 -26.39 -15.82
C SER A 122 1.81 -26.52 -15.06
N LYS A 123 2.85 -25.79 -15.49
CA LYS A 123 4.18 -25.80 -14.83
C LYS A 123 4.25 -24.89 -13.61
N TYR A 124 3.73 -23.68 -13.70
CA TYR A 124 3.98 -22.63 -12.72
C TYR A 124 2.72 -22.09 -12.06
N GLY A 125 1.54 -22.55 -12.45
CA GLY A 125 0.27 -22.08 -11.88
C GLY A 125 0.17 -22.27 -10.36
N LYS A 126 0.70 -23.39 -9.84
CA LYS A 126 0.75 -23.66 -8.39
C LYS A 126 1.64 -22.63 -7.66
N THR A 127 2.83 -22.37 -8.21
CA THR A 127 3.76 -21.36 -7.68
C THR A 127 3.13 -19.96 -7.72
N PHE A 128 2.50 -19.59 -8.86
CA PHE A 128 1.80 -18.34 -8.99
C PHE A 128 0.68 -18.20 -7.95
N LEU A 129 -0.19 -19.19 -7.79
CA LEU A 129 -1.27 -19.16 -6.80
C LEU A 129 -0.74 -19.06 -5.37
N GLN A 130 0.32 -19.80 -5.04
CA GLN A 130 0.93 -19.79 -3.72
C GLN A 130 1.38 -18.38 -3.30
N TYR A 131 2.01 -17.63 -4.19
CA TYR A 131 2.56 -16.31 -3.87
C TYR A 131 1.59 -15.17 -4.17
N PHE A 132 0.70 -15.31 -5.13
CA PHE A 132 -0.24 -14.27 -5.51
C PHE A 132 -1.53 -14.32 -4.69
N ILE A 133 -2.21 -15.47 -4.66
CA ILE A 133 -3.41 -15.67 -3.83
C ILE A 133 -3.02 -15.81 -2.36
N GLY A 134 -1.92 -16.50 -2.08
CA GLY A 134 -1.44 -16.78 -0.74
C GLY A 134 -1.76 -18.18 -0.25
N THR A 135 -1.44 -18.43 1.02
CA THR A 135 -1.59 -19.75 1.68
C THR A 135 -2.38 -19.69 2.97
N THR A 136 -2.99 -18.54 3.27
CA THR A 136 -3.83 -18.38 4.46
C THR A 136 -5.13 -19.17 4.34
N GLU A 137 -5.88 -19.30 5.41
CA GLU A 137 -7.16 -20.00 5.43
C GLU A 137 -8.12 -19.45 4.34
N ASN A 138 -8.16 -18.14 4.17
CA ASN A 138 -8.99 -17.48 3.16
C ASN A 138 -8.60 -17.85 1.73
N ALA A 139 -7.34 -18.25 1.48
CA ALA A 139 -6.85 -18.60 0.15
C ALA A 139 -7.61 -19.77 -0.48
N SER A 140 -8.04 -20.73 0.32
CA SER A 140 -8.84 -21.88 -0.13
C SER A 140 -10.20 -21.49 -0.74
N SER A 141 -10.69 -20.31 -0.38
CA SER A 141 -11.96 -19.72 -0.85
C SER A 141 -11.77 -18.68 -1.96
N CYS A 142 -10.53 -18.52 -2.47
CA CYS A 142 -10.22 -17.62 -3.58
C CYS A 142 -10.08 -18.39 -4.89
N THR A 143 -10.70 -17.89 -5.94
CA THR A 143 -10.66 -18.53 -7.27
C THR A 143 -10.45 -17.50 -8.36
N ILE A 144 -9.44 -17.70 -9.23
CA ILE A 144 -9.26 -16.95 -10.48
C ILE A 144 -10.14 -17.58 -11.54
N LYS A 145 -11.13 -16.85 -12.04
CA LYS A 145 -12.14 -17.35 -12.99
C LYS A 145 -11.60 -17.45 -14.42
N ASN A 146 -10.71 -16.58 -14.82
CA ASN A 146 -10.21 -16.43 -16.16
C ASN A 146 -8.69 -16.66 -16.26
N LYS A 147 -8.16 -17.71 -15.65
CA LYS A 147 -6.72 -18.03 -15.66
C LYS A 147 -6.06 -18.11 -17.05
N ASN A 148 -6.84 -18.30 -18.10
CA ASN A 148 -6.39 -18.34 -19.49
C ASN A 148 -5.81 -17.02 -20.01
N VAL A 149 -6.05 -15.89 -19.33
CA VAL A 149 -5.49 -14.57 -19.67
C VAL A 149 -4.04 -14.40 -19.21
N LEU A 150 -3.54 -15.30 -18.33
CA LEU A 150 -2.17 -15.25 -17.82
C LEU A 150 -1.14 -15.69 -18.87
N ARG A 151 -0.02 -14.98 -18.89
CA ARG A 151 1.15 -15.24 -19.76
C ARG A 151 2.37 -15.45 -18.89
N PHE A 152 2.94 -16.64 -18.97
CA PHE A 152 4.09 -17.06 -18.17
C PHE A 152 5.36 -17.03 -19.01
N HIS A 153 6.40 -16.39 -18.51
CA HIS A 153 7.73 -16.31 -19.12
C HIS A 153 8.77 -16.80 -18.10
N PHE A 154 9.67 -17.65 -18.54
CA PHE A 154 10.72 -18.17 -17.66
C PHE A 154 12.07 -17.96 -18.31
N SER A 155 12.94 -17.22 -17.65
CA SER A 155 14.33 -17.00 -18.06
C SER A 155 15.25 -18.01 -17.35
N LEU A 156 15.81 -18.95 -18.11
CA LEU A 156 16.82 -19.87 -17.61
C LEU A 156 18.09 -19.14 -17.14
N LYS A 157 18.46 -18.07 -17.84
CA LYS A 157 19.67 -17.31 -17.52
C LYS A 157 19.61 -16.65 -16.14
N SER A 158 18.49 -16.08 -15.77
CA SER A 158 18.27 -15.39 -14.49
C SER A 158 17.54 -16.24 -13.46
N ASN A 159 17.14 -17.47 -13.79
CA ASN A 159 16.31 -18.36 -12.96
C ASN A 159 15.06 -17.63 -12.42
N ARG A 160 14.35 -16.94 -13.32
CA ARG A 160 13.28 -16.01 -12.96
C ARG A 160 11.99 -16.32 -13.73
N LEU A 161 10.89 -16.45 -13.00
CA LEU A 161 9.55 -16.53 -13.54
C LEU A 161 8.92 -15.14 -13.56
N SER A 162 8.41 -14.71 -14.71
CA SER A 162 7.60 -13.51 -14.87
C SER A 162 6.21 -13.89 -15.36
N VAL A 163 5.18 -13.25 -14.79
CA VAL A 163 3.80 -13.48 -15.20
C VAL A 163 3.12 -12.13 -15.43
N THR A 164 2.43 -12.03 -16.56
CA THR A 164 1.58 -10.89 -16.94
C THR A 164 0.18 -11.37 -17.27
N ALA A 165 -0.75 -10.47 -17.41
CA ALA A 165 -2.11 -10.77 -17.83
C ALA A 165 -2.53 -9.86 -18.97
N ILE A 166 -3.15 -10.44 -20.03
CA ILE A 166 -3.63 -9.67 -21.20
C ILE A 166 -4.98 -8.99 -20.97
N GLU A 167 -5.70 -9.40 -19.93
CA GLU A 167 -6.96 -8.86 -19.45
C GLU A 167 -6.95 -8.85 -17.93
N PRO A 168 -7.81 -8.08 -17.25
CA PRO A 168 -7.92 -8.10 -15.80
C PRO A 168 -8.24 -9.51 -15.29
N LEU A 169 -7.59 -9.92 -14.21
CA LEU A 169 -7.94 -11.14 -13.51
C LEU A 169 -9.26 -10.95 -12.78
N LEU A 170 -10.20 -11.86 -13.02
CA LEU A 170 -11.46 -11.93 -12.30
C LEU A 170 -11.31 -12.91 -11.14
N ILE A 171 -11.32 -12.39 -9.91
CA ILE A 171 -11.05 -13.17 -8.71
C ILE A 171 -12.27 -13.14 -7.79
N GLU A 172 -12.81 -14.30 -7.46
CA GLU A 172 -13.80 -14.44 -6.40
C GLU A 172 -13.09 -14.75 -5.08
N ASN A 173 -13.34 -13.95 -4.06
CA ASN A 173 -12.94 -14.22 -2.67
C ASN A 173 -14.18 -14.48 -1.82
N LYS A 174 -14.60 -15.74 -1.73
CA LYS A 174 -15.79 -16.15 -0.98
C LYS A 174 -15.60 -16.08 0.53
N ALA A 175 -14.36 -16.04 1.02
CA ALA A 175 -14.10 -15.88 2.45
C ALA A 175 -14.40 -14.46 2.91
N LEU A 176 -14.05 -13.46 2.11
CA LEU A 176 -14.26 -12.04 2.41
C LEU A 176 -15.51 -11.46 1.74
N GLY A 177 -16.12 -12.20 0.80
CA GLY A 177 -17.32 -11.73 0.06
C GLY A 177 -17.02 -10.62 -0.93
N TYR A 178 -15.87 -10.69 -1.62
CA TYR A 178 -15.48 -9.76 -2.65
C TYR A 178 -15.26 -10.43 -4.00
N GLU A 179 -15.65 -9.74 -5.05
CA GLU A 179 -15.16 -9.93 -6.41
C GLU A 179 -14.12 -8.85 -6.71
N LEU A 180 -12.97 -9.26 -7.26
CA LEU A 180 -11.90 -8.36 -7.64
C LEU A 180 -11.69 -8.40 -9.15
N GLU A 181 -11.65 -7.25 -9.78
CA GLU A 181 -10.98 -7.04 -11.06
C GLU A 181 -9.55 -6.60 -10.78
N TYR A 182 -8.59 -7.50 -10.96
CA TYR A 182 -7.18 -7.21 -10.68
C TYR A 182 -6.41 -7.07 -11.98
N ARG A 183 -5.96 -5.86 -12.29
CA ARG A 183 -5.10 -5.58 -13.44
C ARG A 183 -3.67 -5.89 -13.05
N LEU A 184 -3.22 -7.11 -13.39
CA LEU A 184 -1.87 -7.57 -13.09
C LEU A 184 -0.89 -6.94 -14.08
N GLU A 185 -0.09 -6.00 -13.61
CA GLU A 185 0.97 -5.38 -14.41
C GLU A 185 2.20 -6.29 -14.46
N ARG A 186 2.58 -6.83 -13.32
CA ARG A 186 3.77 -7.66 -13.20
C ARG A 186 3.69 -8.58 -11.98
N PHE A 187 4.12 -9.82 -12.19
CA PHE A 187 4.49 -10.76 -11.16
C PHE A 187 5.86 -11.31 -11.50
N VAL A 188 6.78 -11.33 -10.54
CA VAL A 188 8.12 -11.89 -10.69
C VAL A 188 8.42 -12.76 -9.48
N CYS A 189 8.85 -14.00 -9.73
CA CYS A 189 9.44 -14.89 -8.75
C CYS A 189 10.89 -15.15 -9.15
N ASP A 190 11.81 -14.63 -8.37
CA ASP A 190 13.24 -14.86 -8.54
C ASP A 190 13.64 -16.03 -7.64
N PHE A 191 13.92 -17.18 -8.27
CA PHE A 191 14.24 -18.39 -7.53
C PHE A 191 15.67 -18.39 -6.96
N ALA A 192 16.55 -17.52 -7.46
CA ALA A 192 17.91 -17.42 -6.94
C ALA A 192 17.98 -16.62 -5.63
N SER A 193 17.25 -15.51 -5.56
CA SER A 193 17.17 -14.66 -4.37
C SER A 193 16.01 -15.03 -3.43
N HIS A 194 15.10 -15.93 -3.83
CA HIS A 194 13.86 -16.28 -3.13
C HIS A 194 12.93 -15.06 -2.90
N ILE A 195 13.03 -14.06 -3.77
CA ILE A 195 12.18 -12.86 -3.69
C ILE A 195 11.05 -12.97 -4.70
N VAL A 196 9.83 -12.73 -4.21
CA VAL A 196 8.66 -12.60 -5.05
C VAL A 196 8.12 -11.18 -4.94
N SER A 197 7.85 -10.58 -6.09
CA SER A 197 7.25 -9.25 -6.17
C SER A 197 6.13 -9.25 -7.21
N TYR A 198 5.04 -8.59 -6.89
CA TYR A 198 3.99 -8.34 -7.86
C TYR A 198 3.32 -6.99 -7.56
N TYR A 199 2.81 -6.39 -8.58
CA TYR A 199 1.98 -5.20 -8.47
C TYR A 199 0.92 -5.17 -9.56
N GLY A 200 -0.12 -4.43 -9.28
CA GLY A 200 -1.26 -4.24 -10.15
C GLY A 200 -2.33 -3.42 -9.45
N TYR A 201 -3.48 -3.29 -10.10
CA TYR A 201 -4.53 -2.36 -9.70
C TYR A 201 -5.83 -3.12 -9.44
N PRO A 202 -6.15 -3.46 -8.17
CA PRO A 202 -7.42 -4.07 -7.80
C PRO A 202 -8.55 -3.03 -7.76
N LEU A 203 -9.70 -3.44 -8.31
CA LEU A 203 -11.01 -2.86 -8.08
C LEU A 203 -11.87 -3.90 -7.38
N PHE A 204 -12.47 -3.53 -6.26
CA PHE A 204 -13.31 -4.42 -5.46
C PHE A 204 -14.79 -4.20 -5.75
N ARG A 205 -15.56 -5.28 -5.69
CA ARG A 205 -17.02 -5.26 -5.63
C ARG A 205 -17.50 -6.20 -4.55
N ASP A 206 -18.50 -5.78 -3.79
CA ASP A 206 -19.16 -6.68 -2.84
C ASP A 206 -19.92 -7.75 -3.60
N MET A 207 -19.76 -9.00 -3.18
CA MET A 207 -20.60 -10.09 -3.69
C MET A 207 -22.04 -9.94 -3.19
N PRO A 208 -23.04 -10.30 -4.01
CA PRO A 208 -24.43 -10.33 -3.54
C PRO A 208 -24.59 -11.32 -2.38
N VAL A 209 -25.40 -10.94 -1.40
CA VAL A 209 -25.67 -11.76 -0.22
C VAL A 209 -27.18 -11.74 0.09
N ASP A 210 -27.73 -12.93 0.20
CA ASP A 210 -29.19 -13.10 0.38
C ASP A 210 -29.58 -13.33 1.84
N TYR A 211 -28.61 -13.53 2.76
CA TYR A 211 -28.89 -13.84 4.16
C TYR A 211 -27.82 -13.33 5.14
N ASP A 212 -28.30 -12.91 6.32
CA ASP A 212 -27.50 -12.22 7.34
C ASP A 212 -26.34 -13.05 7.91
N VAL A 213 -26.50 -14.37 8.02
CA VAL A 213 -25.46 -15.25 8.56
C VAL A 213 -24.18 -15.21 7.70
N LYS A 214 -24.35 -15.22 6.38
CA LYS A 214 -23.23 -15.14 5.45
C LYS A 214 -22.57 -13.76 5.50
N LYS A 215 -23.36 -12.70 5.59
CA LYS A 215 -22.88 -11.32 5.75
C LYS A 215 -22.05 -11.17 7.01
N LYS A 216 -22.53 -11.64 8.16
CA LYS A 216 -21.78 -11.63 9.42
C LYS A 216 -20.47 -12.40 9.34
N LYS A 217 -20.46 -13.57 8.67
CA LYS A 217 -19.24 -14.33 8.45
C LYS A 217 -18.20 -13.53 7.63
N TRP A 218 -18.62 -12.85 6.57
CA TRP A 218 -17.75 -11.99 5.78
C TRP A 218 -17.21 -10.82 6.60
N GLU A 219 -18.06 -10.14 7.38
CA GLU A 219 -17.64 -9.06 8.27
C GLU A 219 -16.60 -9.51 9.29
N THR A 220 -16.81 -10.67 9.94
CA THR A 220 -15.83 -11.27 10.85
C THR A 220 -14.51 -11.58 10.15
N ASN A 221 -14.55 -12.20 8.98
CA ASN A 221 -13.33 -12.52 8.22
C ASN A 221 -12.58 -11.26 7.74
N ARG A 222 -13.31 -10.22 7.33
CA ARG A 222 -12.74 -8.91 6.96
C ARG A 222 -12.04 -8.26 8.16
N GLN A 223 -12.65 -8.31 9.34
CA GLN A 223 -12.04 -7.81 10.57
C GLN A 223 -10.76 -8.57 10.92
N LEU A 224 -10.79 -9.91 10.84
CA LEU A 224 -9.60 -10.74 11.06
C LEU A 224 -8.49 -10.45 10.03
N ALA A 225 -8.84 -10.26 8.77
CA ALA A 225 -7.88 -9.88 7.72
C ALA A 225 -7.31 -8.46 7.91
N TYR A 226 -8.08 -7.56 8.52
CA TYR A 226 -7.64 -6.19 8.83
C TYR A 226 -6.71 -6.15 10.02
N MET A 227 -7.05 -6.83 11.13
CA MET A 227 -6.30 -6.76 12.38
C MET A 227 -4.86 -7.24 12.19
N GLY A 228 -3.89 -6.38 12.55
CA GLY A 228 -2.46 -6.65 12.37
C GLY A 228 -1.97 -6.63 10.92
N SER A 229 -2.82 -6.25 9.96
CA SER A 229 -2.41 -6.07 8.57
C SER A 229 -1.53 -4.84 8.38
N MET A 230 -0.86 -4.73 7.24
CA MET A 230 -0.12 -3.54 6.87
C MET A 230 -1.03 -2.31 6.75
N MET A 231 -2.26 -2.46 6.24
CA MET A 231 -3.26 -1.37 6.20
C MET A 231 -3.60 -0.89 7.61
N HIS A 232 -3.82 -1.80 8.56
CA HIS A 232 -4.06 -1.46 9.97
C HIS A 232 -2.87 -0.71 10.57
N PHE A 233 -1.66 -1.22 10.34
CA PHE A 233 -0.42 -0.58 10.80
C PHE A 233 -0.25 0.84 10.24
N MET A 234 -0.39 1.02 8.92
CA MET A 234 -0.23 2.33 8.28
C MET A 234 -1.27 3.34 8.75
N ARG A 235 -2.53 2.92 8.94
CA ARG A 235 -3.58 3.77 9.52
C ARG A 235 -3.29 4.17 10.96
N SER A 236 -2.87 3.20 11.77
CA SER A 236 -2.52 3.46 13.17
C SER A 236 -1.27 4.34 13.31
N LEU A 237 -0.30 4.19 12.40
CA LEU A 237 0.87 5.06 12.32
C LEU A 237 0.45 6.48 11.90
N TYR A 238 -0.41 6.61 10.88
CA TYR A 238 -0.93 7.90 10.43
C TYR A 238 -1.68 8.64 11.55
N SER A 239 -2.53 7.95 12.30
CA SER A 239 -3.34 8.52 13.39
C SER A 239 -2.61 8.63 14.73
N HIS A 240 -1.32 8.24 14.80
CA HIS A 240 -0.54 8.18 16.05
C HIS A 240 -1.15 7.28 17.13
N SER A 241 -1.86 6.21 16.73
CA SER A 241 -2.56 5.28 17.62
C SER A 241 -1.95 3.87 17.68
N LEU A 242 -0.69 3.71 17.26
CA LEU A 242 -0.03 2.40 17.18
C LEU A 242 -0.12 1.60 18.49
N ARG A 243 0.13 2.26 19.63
CA ARG A 243 0.14 1.61 20.94
C ARG A 243 -1.26 1.19 21.37
N GLU A 244 -2.25 2.04 21.17
CA GLU A 244 -3.65 1.81 21.50
C GLU A 244 -4.21 0.66 20.67
N GLU A 245 -3.77 0.57 19.41
CA GLU A 245 -4.18 -0.49 18.47
C GLU A 245 -3.39 -1.80 18.65
N GLY A 246 -2.39 -1.84 19.58
CA GLY A 246 -1.68 -3.05 19.92
C GLY A 246 -0.42 -3.31 19.08
N PHE A 247 0.13 -2.27 18.47
CA PHE A 247 1.40 -2.35 17.75
C PHE A 247 2.58 -1.94 18.62
N LEU A 248 3.67 -2.70 18.49
CA LEU A 248 4.98 -2.36 18.99
C LEU A 248 5.94 -2.32 17.80
N VAL A 249 6.71 -1.23 17.70
CA VAL A 249 7.63 -1.02 16.56
C VAL A 249 9.06 -0.94 17.07
N LYS A 250 9.98 -1.61 16.36
CA LYS A 250 11.42 -1.57 16.59
C LYS A 250 12.13 -1.22 15.29
N TYR A 251 12.97 -0.22 15.30
CA TYR A 251 13.79 0.16 14.15
C TYR A 251 15.13 0.72 14.59
N LYS A 252 16.05 0.87 13.65
CA LYS A 252 17.41 1.36 13.93
C LYS A 252 17.54 2.84 13.57
N VAL A 253 18.13 3.61 14.46
CA VAL A 253 18.49 5.01 14.24
C VAL A 253 20.00 5.18 14.26
N PRO A 254 20.57 6.05 13.40
CA PRO A 254 21.99 6.38 13.47
C PRO A 254 22.27 7.28 14.67
N VAL A 255 23.18 6.85 15.55
CA VAL A 255 23.65 7.62 16.68
C VAL A 255 25.11 8.01 16.41
N PRO A 256 25.48 9.30 16.49
CA PRO A 256 26.85 9.74 16.25
C PRO A 256 27.87 9.07 17.16
N ASN A 257 29.00 8.65 16.61
CA ASN A 257 30.16 8.21 17.39
C ASN A 257 30.84 9.45 17.98
N ILE A 258 30.47 9.77 19.22
CA ILE A 258 30.95 10.96 19.94
C ILE A 258 32.45 10.89 20.15
N GLU A 259 33.00 9.71 20.45
CA GLU A 259 34.43 9.55 20.66
C GLU A 259 35.21 9.76 19.37
N LYS A 260 34.74 9.24 18.25
CA LYS A 260 35.37 9.51 16.96
C LYS A 260 35.31 11.01 16.58
N LYS A 261 34.20 11.66 16.88
CA LYS A 261 34.08 13.10 16.68
C LYS A 261 35.11 13.86 17.51
N ARG A 262 35.24 13.54 18.81
CA ARG A 262 36.22 14.10 19.72
C ARG A 262 37.65 13.86 19.22
N VAL A 263 37.98 12.63 18.81
CA VAL A 263 39.32 12.31 18.30
C VAL A 263 39.63 13.08 17.02
N LYS A 264 38.68 13.21 16.10
CA LYS A 264 38.84 14.03 14.87
C LYS A 264 39.12 15.50 15.14
N GLU A 265 38.61 16.05 16.25
CA GLU A 265 38.85 17.45 16.65
C GLU A 265 40.25 17.66 17.24
N ILE A 266 40.81 16.68 17.95
CA ILE A 266 42.10 16.79 18.64
C ILE A 266 43.27 16.15 17.91
N TYR A 267 43.02 15.22 16.99
CA TYR A 267 44.08 14.49 16.28
C TYR A 267 43.75 14.38 14.77
N GLN A 268 44.66 14.93 13.98
CA GLN A 268 44.64 14.80 12.53
C GLN A 268 45.92 14.13 12.07
N PRO A 269 45.88 12.88 11.57
CA PRO A 269 47.08 12.05 11.30
C PRO A 269 48.13 12.72 10.41
N ASN A 270 47.72 13.62 9.51
CA ASN A 270 48.62 14.30 8.57
C ASN A 270 49.12 15.68 9.04
N ILE A 271 48.64 16.17 10.19
CA ILE A 271 48.91 17.53 10.69
C ILE A 271 49.50 17.49 12.09
N THR A 272 48.98 16.61 12.96
CA THR A 272 49.42 16.50 14.36
C THR A 272 50.70 15.67 14.45
N PRO A 273 51.84 16.19 14.96
CA PRO A 273 53.05 15.43 15.15
C PRO A 273 52.84 14.25 16.09
N ASN A 274 53.18 13.03 15.64
CA ASN A 274 53.02 11.82 16.45
C ASN A 274 53.96 11.77 17.64
N ASP A 275 55.13 12.40 17.56
CA ASP A 275 56.17 12.39 18.61
C ASP A 275 55.75 13.11 19.89
N SER A 276 54.71 13.89 19.86
CA SER A 276 54.17 14.60 21.03
C SER A 276 53.06 13.85 21.77
N ILE A 277 52.59 12.70 21.24
CA ILE A 277 51.49 11.92 21.81
C ILE A 277 52.02 10.57 22.34
N PRO A 278 51.65 10.16 23.56
CA PRO A 278 52.01 8.83 24.08
C PRO A 278 51.52 7.73 23.13
N ILE A 279 52.34 6.68 22.97
CA ILE A 279 52.08 5.63 21.96
C ILE A 279 50.75 4.91 22.18
N ASP A 280 50.34 4.70 23.41
CA ASP A 280 49.05 4.06 23.75
C ASP A 280 47.87 4.95 23.36
N THR A 281 48.01 6.28 23.54
CA THR A 281 47.03 7.27 23.13
C THR A 281 46.92 7.35 21.62
N LEU A 282 48.04 7.29 20.93
CA LEU A 282 48.12 7.29 19.46
C LEU A 282 47.43 6.04 18.90
N HIS A 283 47.70 4.87 19.50
CA HIS A 283 47.08 3.61 19.12
C HIS A 283 45.55 3.67 19.29
N HIS A 284 45.08 4.18 20.45
CA HIS A 284 43.63 4.42 20.69
C HIS A 284 43.04 5.34 19.63
N TYR A 285 43.67 6.45 19.27
CA TYR A 285 43.18 7.35 18.23
C TYR A 285 43.04 6.66 16.87
N TRP A 286 44.00 5.83 16.48
CA TRP A 286 43.94 5.06 15.25
C TRP A 286 42.82 4.02 15.23
N GLU A 287 42.54 3.36 16.35
CA GLU A 287 41.42 2.43 16.49
C GLU A 287 40.08 3.17 16.35
N VAL A 288 39.91 4.26 17.10
CA VAL A 288 38.70 5.07 17.06
C VAL A 288 38.42 5.67 15.68
N LEU A 289 39.46 6.11 14.96
CA LEU A 289 39.32 6.65 13.62
C LEU A 289 38.90 5.61 12.58
N ARG A 290 39.17 4.31 12.82
CA ARG A 290 38.66 3.21 11.97
C ARG A 290 37.22 2.84 12.21
N GLU A 291 36.67 3.19 13.36
CA GLU A 291 35.26 2.94 13.64
C GLU A 291 34.34 3.73 12.70
N PRO A 292 33.06 3.34 12.55
CA PRO A 292 32.08 4.13 11.79
C PRO A 292 31.80 5.48 12.46
N ASP A 293 31.41 6.47 11.66
CA ASP A 293 31.02 7.79 12.17
C ASP A 293 29.68 7.75 12.95
N TYR A 294 28.87 6.71 12.72
CA TYR A 294 27.60 6.48 13.37
C TYR A 294 27.43 5.01 13.73
N PHE A 295 26.83 4.74 14.86
CA PHE A 295 26.36 3.41 15.26
C PHE A 295 24.86 3.31 15.01
N LEU A 296 24.36 2.12 14.67
CA LEU A 296 22.93 1.87 14.58
C LEU A 296 22.40 1.37 15.93
N GLN A 297 21.59 2.18 16.58
CA GLN A 297 20.93 1.83 17.84
C GLN A 297 19.48 1.44 17.56
N THR A 298 19.05 0.30 18.11
CA THR A 298 17.63 -0.10 18.08
C THR A 298 16.84 0.75 19.05
N VAL A 299 15.82 1.42 18.54
CA VAL A 299 14.83 2.14 19.33
C VAL A 299 13.48 1.41 19.28
N THR A 300 12.77 1.50 20.41
CA THR A 300 11.43 0.93 20.56
C THR A 300 10.50 2.11 20.78
N TYR A 301 9.47 2.22 19.99
CA TYR A 301 8.49 3.31 19.92
C TYR A 301 8.68 4.26 18.71
N PRO A 302 7.56 4.71 18.16
CA PRO A 302 7.51 5.31 16.81
C PRO A 302 7.85 6.81 16.78
N ASP A 303 8.26 7.42 17.87
CA ASP A 303 8.62 8.84 17.89
C ASP A 303 9.80 9.05 16.92
N GLY A 304 9.53 9.66 15.77
CA GLY A 304 10.51 9.86 14.70
C GLY A 304 10.39 8.90 13.51
N LEU A 305 9.56 7.85 13.58
CA LEU A 305 9.28 6.99 12.43
C LEU A 305 8.47 7.74 11.36
N LEU A 306 7.59 8.63 11.79
CA LEU A 306 6.74 9.44 10.94
C LEU A 306 7.12 10.92 11.09
N THR A 307 7.39 11.57 9.96
CA THR A 307 7.63 13.02 9.89
C THR A 307 6.54 13.68 9.05
N ILE A 308 6.19 14.93 9.40
CA ILE A 308 5.23 15.74 8.66
C ILE A 308 6.01 16.76 7.85
N GLN A 309 5.86 16.75 6.54
CA GLN A 309 6.48 17.72 5.65
C GLN A 309 5.70 19.04 5.61
N ALA A 310 6.28 20.08 5.00
CA ALA A 310 5.68 21.41 4.92
C ALA A 310 4.33 21.43 4.18
N ASP A 311 4.11 20.51 3.25
CA ASP A 311 2.85 20.32 2.51
C ASP A 311 1.84 19.40 3.24
N GLN A 312 2.07 19.12 4.52
CA GLN A 312 1.27 18.22 5.37
C GLN A 312 1.34 16.74 4.96
N THR A 313 2.21 16.37 4.03
CA THR A 313 2.46 14.95 3.71
C THR A 313 3.13 14.26 4.89
N ARG A 314 2.58 13.13 5.31
CA ARG A 314 3.17 12.29 6.35
C ARG A 314 4.10 11.27 5.69
N VAL A 315 5.34 11.25 6.16
CA VAL A 315 6.41 10.47 5.54
C VAL A 315 7.02 9.54 6.58
N MET A 316 7.10 8.26 6.24
CA MET A 316 7.79 7.25 7.03
C MET A 316 9.19 7.01 6.47
N PHE A 317 10.17 7.01 7.38
CA PHE A 317 11.55 6.65 7.05
C PHE A 317 12.23 5.96 8.23
N PHE A 318 13.06 4.98 7.92
CA PHE A 318 13.90 4.26 8.89
C PHE A 318 15.09 3.61 8.15
N ASN A 319 16.14 3.33 8.91
CA ASN A 319 17.30 2.60 8.41
C ASN A 319 17.14 1.10 8.69
N ASP A 320 17.65 0.26 7.77
CA ASP A 320 17.62 -1.20 7.86
C ASP A 320 16.18 -1.75 7.87
N ASP A 321 15.85 -2.73 8.73
CA ASP A 321 14.53 -3.30 8.84
C ASP A 321 13.75 -2.65 9.99
N CYS A 322 12.48 -2.34 9.74
CA CYS A 322 11.54 -1.94 10.76
C CYS A 322 10.71 -3.16 11.17
N THR A 323 10.92 -3.65 12.37
CA THR A 323 10.15 -4.77 12.93
C THR A 323 8.87 -4.26 13.57
N VAL A 324 7.76 -4.85 13.20
CA VAL A 324 6.41 -4.54 13.70
C VAL A 324 5.83 -5.76 14.37
N ILE A 325 5.57 -5.65 15.66
CA ILE A 325 4.93 -6.68 16.45
C ILE A 325 3.49 -6.25 16.71
N TYR A 326 2.54 -7.10 16.36
CA TYR A 326 1.12 -6.88 16.61
C TYR A 326 0.59 -7.98 17.52
N GLY A 327 -0.21 -7.61 18.51
CA GLY A 327 -0.89 -8.55 19.36
C GLY A 327 -1.87 -7.86 20.29
N ASN A 328 -2.96 -8.54 20.60
CA ASN A 328 -3.94 -8.07 21.57
C ASN A 328 -4.43 -9.24 22.42
N PRO A 329 -3.66 -9.65 23.45
CA PRO A 329 -4.04 -10.78 24.31
C PRO A 329 -5.40 -10.61 24.99
N LYS A 330 -5.80 -9.37 25.27
CA LYS A 330 -7.13 -9.08 25.85
C LYS A 330 -8.28 -9.44 24.90
N ARG A 331 -8.00 -9.49 23.61
CA ARG A 331 -8.92 -9.89 22.54
C ARG A 331 -8.62 -11.29 21.99
N GLY A 332 -7.76 -12.07 22.67
CA GLY A 332 -7.38 -13.41 22.24
C GLY A 332 -6.45 -13.45 21.01
N ILE A 333 -5.86 -12.32 20.61
CA ILE A 333 -4.96 -12.24 19.46
C ILE A 333 -3.52 -12.45 19.94
N ALA A 334 -2.91 -13.55 19.49
CA ALA A 334 -1.51 -13.85 19.76
C ALA A 334 -0.58 -12.84 19.09
N TYR A 335 0.62 -12.64 19.68
CA TYR A 335 1.63 -11.79 19.09
C TYR A 335 2.13 -12.38 17.76
N THR A 336 2.18 -11.54 16.75
CA THR A 336 2.78 -11.84 15.44
C THR A 336 3.85 -10.82 15.14
N GLU A 337 4.90 -11.25 14.47
CA GLU A 337 6.01 -10.38 14.08
C GLU A 337 6.07 -10.29 12.55
N SER A 338 6.22 -9.07 12.08
CA SER A 338 6.40 -8.73 10.67
C SER A 338 7.53 -7.72 10.56
N SER A 339 8.10 -7.57 9.38
CA SER A 339 9.08 -6.52 9.13
C SER A 339 8.82 -5.82 7.81
N ILE A 340 9.25 -4.57 7.73
CA ILE A 340 9.28 -3.75 6.53
C ILE A 340 10.72 -3.37 6.23
N ARG A 341 11.12 -3.42 4.96
CA ARG A 341 12.37 -2.87 4.46
C ARG A 341 12.08 -1.84 3.37
N LEU A 342 12.73 -0.68 3.44
CA LEU A 342 12.73 0.31 2.37
C LEU A 342 13.83 -0.04 1.37
N MET A 343 13.43 -0.42 0.14
CA MET A 343 14.33 -1.04 -0.84
C MET A 343 15.49 -0.14 -1.27
N ASN A 344 15.25 1.14 -1.46
CA ASN A 344 16.27 2.09 -1.90
C ASN A 344 16.60 3.13 -0.82
N GLN A 345 16.29 2.82 0.43
CA GLN A 345 16.42 3.78 1.55
C GLN A 345 15.77 5.12 1.23
N ARG A 346 14.59 5.08 0.60
CA ARG A 346 13.80 6.27 0.27
C ARG A 346 12.61 6.38 1.20
N PRO A 347 12.29 7.60 1.64
CA PRO A 347 11.08 7.85 2.40
C PRO A 347 9.83 7.46 1.61
N ILE A 348 8.81 6.97 2.30
CA ILE A 348 7.50 6.68 1.71
C ILE A 348 6.44 7.58 2.32
N ALA A 349 5.57 8.14 1.48
CA ALA A 349 4.41 8.89 1.94
C ALA A 349 3.31 7.92 2.42
N ILE A 350 2.58 8.31 3.46
CA ILE A 350 1.47 7.54 4.02
C ILE A 350 0.21 8.39 4.02
N ASP A 351 -0.92 7.80 3.67
CA ASP A 351 -2.23 8.43 3.71
C ASP A 351 -3.12 7.86 4.83
N GLU A 352 -4.15 8.59 5.21
CA GLU A 352 -5.10 8.22 6.26
C GLU A 352 -5.84 6.90 6.01
N ASN A 353 -6.03 6.53 4.74
CA ASN A 353 -6.66 5.27 4.35
C ASN A 353 -5.72 4.05 4.44
N GLY A 354 -4.48 4.25 4.91
CA GLY A 354 -3.44 3.22 5.01
C GLY A 354 -2.71 2.94 3.70
N SER A 355 -2.87 3.79 2.69
CA SER A 355 -2.05 3.75 1.48
C SER A 355 -0.66 4.29 1.75
N TYR A 356 0.31 3.80 0.98
CA TYR A 356 1.68 4.30 1.02
C TYR A 356 2.28 4.34 -0.38
N TYR A 357 3.20 5.27 -0.60
CA TYR A 357 3.78 5.56 -1.91
C TYR A 357 5.27 5.90 -1.80
N PRO A 358 6.13 5.43 -2.71
CA PRO A 358 5.85 4.42 -3.74
C PRO A 358 5.70 3.01 -3.14
N GLN A 359 4.73 2.24 -3.61
CA GLN A 359 4.52 0.86 -3.10
C GLN A 359 5.70 -0.06 -3.41
N ALA A 360 6.36 0.13 -4.55
CA ALA A 360 7.51 -0.67 -4.99
C ALA A 360 8.75 -0.50 -4.09
N GLU A 361 8.79 0.54 -3.25
CA GLU A 361 9.89 0.77 -2.30
C GLU A 361 9.72 0.00 -0.99
N VAL A 362 8.61 -0.70 -0.79
CA VAL A 362 8.30 -1.41 0.45
C VAL A 362 8.34 -2.91 0.23
N LEU A 363 9.30 -3.58 0.86
CA LEU A 363 9.35 -5.03 0.95
C LEU A 363 8.79 -5.46 2.31
N SER A 364 7.72 -6.25 2.29
CA SER A 364 7.17 -6.88 3.48
C SER A 364 7.82 -8.25 3.72
N LEU A 365 8.14 -8.52 4.97
CA LEU A 365 8.86 -9.72 5.39
C LEU A 365 8.09 -10.43 6.51
N GLN A 366 8.47 -11.68 6.79
CA GLN A 366 7.90 -12.51 7.86
C GLN A 366 6.38 -12.71 7.69
N ASN A 367 5.58 -12.50 8.75
CA ASN A 367 4.14 -12.75 8.71
C ASN A 367 3.43 -11.98 7.57
N TRP A 368 3.80 -10.73 7.32
CA TRP A 368 3.18 -9.95 6.24
C TRP A 368 3.50 -10.47 4.84
N SER A 369 4.67 -11.09 4.62
CA SER A 369 4.96 -11.72 3.31
C SER A 369 4.02 -12.89 2.99
N ILE A 370 3.38 -13.46 4.01
CA ILE A 370 2.45 -14.59 3.90
C ILE A 370 1.00 -14.09 3.91
N THR A 371 0.69 -13.09 4.73
CA THR A 371 -0.69 -12.67 5.01
C THR A 371 -1.19 -11.51 4.16
N GLN A 372 -0.29 -10.73 3.51
CA GLN A 372 -0.65 -9.57 2.69
C GLN A 372 -0.85 -9.93 1.21
N ASN A 373 -1.38 -11.12 0.94
CA ASN A 373 -1.68 -11.59 -0.41
C ASN A 373 -3.17 -11.36 -0.76
N ILE A 374 -3.54 -11.66 -2.01
CA ILE A 374 -4.90 -11.37 -2.53
C ILE A 374 -6.02 -11.96 -1.66
N SER A 375 -5.78 -13.12 -1.03
CA SER A 375 -6.81 -13.77 -0.19
C SER A 375 -7.22 -12.96 1.05
N ASN A 376 -6.33 -12.10 1.54
CA ASN A 376 -6.58 -11.22 2.69
C ASN A 376 -6.66 -9.74 2.32
N LEU A 377 -6.58 -9.42 1.02
CA LEU A 377 -6.59 -8.04 0.57
C LEU A 377 -7.97 -7.42 0.82
N LEU A 378 -7.97 -6.26 1.46
CA LEU A 378 -9.16 -5.45 1.71
C LEU A 378 -9.12 -4.17 0.88
N PRO A 379 -10.28 -3.64 0.49
CA PRO A 379 -10.33 -2.34 -0.17
C PRO A 379 -9.88 -1.22 0.78
N ARG A 380 -9.21 -0.21 0.23
CA ARG A 380 -8.69 0.95 0.99
C ARG A 380 -9.80 1.83 1.59
N ASP A 381 -10.99 1.70 1.09
CA ASP A 381 -12.21 2.31 1.64
C ASP A 381 -12.97 1.36 2.60
N TYR A 382 -12.36 0.22 3.00
CA TYR A 382 -12.89 -0.63 4.06
C TYR A 382 -12.87 0.12 5.39
N ASN A 383 -14.02 0.16 6.06
CA ASN A 383 -14.16 0.69 7.42
C ASN A 383 -14.61 -0.43 8.36
N ILE A 384 -14.00 -0.47 9.55
CA ILE A 384 -14.42 -1.39 10.59
C ILE A 384 -15.78 -0.91 11.12
N SER A 385 -16.81 -1.74 10.99
CA SER A 385 -18.18 -1.37 11.35
C SER A 385 -18.44 -1.27 12.86
N ALA A 386 -17.57 -1.80 13.70
CA ALA A 386 -17.49 -1.60 15.16
C ALA A 386 -16.19 -2.22 15.69
N PRO A 387 -15.50 -1.64 16.69
CA PRO A 387 -14.50 -2.37 17.44
C PRO A 387 -15.18 -3.52 18.20
N PHE A 388 -14.54 -4.68 18.25
CA PHE A 388 -14.98 -5.82 19.07
C PHE A 388 -15.10 -5.45 20.54
#